data_073d9bd991c16b6bd0017821f5fb281f
#
_entry.id   073d9bd991c16b6bd0017821f5fb281f
#
_cell.length_a   1.000
_cell.length_b   1.000
_cell.length_c   1.000
_cell.angle_alpha   90.00
_cell.angle_beta   90.00
_cell.angle_gamma   90.00
#
_symmetry.space_group_name_H-M   'P 1'
#
loop_
_entity.id
_entity.type
_entity.pdbx_description
1 polymer ?
#
loop_
_entity_poly.entity_id
_entity_poly.type
_entity_poly.pdbx_seq_one_letter_code
_entity_poly.pdbx_strand_id
1 'polypeptide(L)'
;VTRIDLHTHSTASDGTLTPAELVAAGAAAGLSVLAITDHDTTGGWDAAAEARPAGLTLIRGAELSCRWHGSDPPIPLHLLGYLFDPTAPELVAQLTAMRADRERRAERMVELLRADGVDISWPEVAGYAAGGSVGRPHIAQALIRAGLVATTSEAFASRWLGRRYHIPKFDLDVFDAIRLVRAAGGVTVFAHPRASRRGRVVDDAMITELAAAGLFGLEADHEDHTPEERDQIRALAGRLGLVVTGSSDFHGTHKTVALGANTTAPEAYDKIVAAATGVPAL
;
A
#
# COMPACT_ATOMS: atom_id res chain seq x y z
N VAL A 1 -6.12 -5.15 -25.64
CA VAL A 1 -6.41 -5.86 -24.37
C VAL A 1 -6.29 -4.83 -23.25
N THR A 2 -7.35 -4.67 -22.47
CA THR A 2 -7.37 -3.75 -21.32
C THR A 2 -6.42 -4.28 -20.24
N ARG A 3 -5.38 -3.52 -19.89
CA ARG A 3 -4.43 -3.87 -18.82
C ARG A 3 -4.66 -2.94 -17.63
N ILE A 4 -4.88 -3.52 -16.46
CA ILE A 4 -5.35 -2.82 -15.26
C ILE A 4 -4.43 -3.14 -14.09
N ASP A 5 -3.76 -2.13 -13.52
CA ASP A 5 -2.92 -2.25 -12.34
C ASP A 5 -3.50 -1.39 -11.20
N LEU A 6 -4.00 -2.05 -10.16
CA LEU A 6 -4.74 -1.38 -9.08
C LEU A 6 -3.94 -1.17 -7.80
N HIS A 7 -2.60 -1.40 -7.82
CA HIS A 7 -1.77 -1.23 -6.62
C HIS A 7 -0.38 -0.71 -7.01
N THR A 8 -0.18 0.61 -6.86
CA THR A 8 1.09 1.26 -7.18
C THR A 8 1.38 2.42 -6.22
N HIS A 9 2.66 2.70 -5.99
CA HIS A 9 3.15 3.70 -5.06
C HIS A 9 3.98 4.77 -5.75
N SER A 10 3.83 6.01 -5.28
CA SER A 10 4.59 7.18 -5.72
C SER A 10 5.46 7.73 -4.59
N THR A 11 6.16 8.85 -4.86
CA THR A 11 6.90 9.58 -3.82
C THR A 11 5.98 10.27 -2.80
N ALA A 12 4.65 10.22 -2.96
CA ALA A 12 3.74 10.64 -1.91
C ALA A 12 3.78 9.69 -0.68
N SER A 13 4.28 8.46 -0.87
CA SER A 13 4.63 7.53 0.21
C SER A 13 6.07 7.02 0.08
N ASP A 14 6.29 5.85 -0.48
CA ASP A 14 7.58 5.16 -0.53
C ASP A 14 7.94 4.57 -1.89
N GLY A 15 7.27 5.00 -2.95
CA GLY A 15 7.71 4.80 -4.32
C GLY A 15 8.82 5.77 -4.71
N THR A 16 9.47 5.55 -5.86
CA THR A 16 10.57 6.39 -6.35
C THR A 16 10.18 7.31 -7.50
N LEU A 17 8.99 7.13 -8.08
CA LEU A 17 8.45 8.03 -9.10
C LEU A 17 7.50 9.03 -8.45
N THR A 18 7.55 10.29 -8.88
CA THR A 18 6.51 11.25 -8.54
C THR A 18 5.14 10.78 -9.05
N PRO A 19 4.02 11.25 -8.50
CA PRO A 19 2.70 10.89 -9.01
C PRO A 19 2.55 11.14 -10.52
N ALA A 20 3.11 12.23 -11.02
CA ALA A 20 3.12 12.58 -12.44
C ALA A 20 3.93 11.58 -13.29
N GLU A 21 5.14 11.23 -12.84
CA GLU A 21 5.98 10.23 -13.50
C GLU A 21 5.34 8.84 -13.46
N LEU A 22 4.66 8.49 -12.36
CA LEU A 22 3.99 7.21 -12.22
C LEU A 22 2.87 7.02 -13.26
N VAL A 23 2.00 8.01 -13.46
CA VAL A 23 0.92 7.91 -14.47
C VAL A 23 1.49 7.89 -15.90
N ALA A 24 2.56 8.64 -16.16
CA ALA A 24 3.26 8.61 -17.45
C ALA A 24 3.90 7.24 -17.71
N ALA A 25 4.57 6.66 -16.69
CA ALA A 25 5.17 5.33 -16.76
C ALA A 25 4.11 4.23 -16.95
N GLY A 26 2.95 4.34 -16.29
CA GLY A 26 1.81 3.44 -16.47
C GLY A 26 1.30 3.42 -17.90
N ALA A 27 1.10 4.60 -18.49
CA ALA A 27 0.71 4.72 -19.90
C ALA A 27 1.79 4.15 -20.85
N ALA A 28 3.06 4.45 -20.60
CA ALA A 28 4.20 3.91 -21.37
C ALA A 28 4.30 2.38 -21.25
N ALA A 29 3.92 1.79 -20.10
CA ALA A 29 3.84 0.34 -19.90
C ALA A 29 2.60 -0.29 -20.58
N GLY A 30 1.76 0.50 -21.26
CA GLY A 30 0.56 0.04 -21.96
C GLY A 30 -0.61 -0.28 -21.01
N LEU A 31 -0.66 0.33 -19.84
CA LEU A 31 -1.83 0.23 -18.95
C LEU A 31 -2.98 1.08 -19.50
N SER A 32 -4.18 0.56 -19.42
CA SER A 32 -5.42 1.28 -19.68
C SER A 32 -6.01 1.89 -18.41
N VAL A 33 -5.72 1.25 -17.26
CA VAL A 33 -6.13 1.70 -15.92
C VAL A 33 -4.97 1.55 -14.96
N LEU A 34 -4.72 2.59 -14.17
CA LEU A 34 -3.75 2.61 -13.08
C LEU A 34 -4.42 3.13 -11.80
N ALA A 35 -4.20 2.48 -10.67
CA ALA A 35 -4.51 3.08 -9.38
C ALA A 35 -3.26 3.63 -8.71
N ILE A 36 -3.35 4.85 -8.16
CA ILE A 36 -2.39 5.38 -7.21
C ILE A 36 -2.89 5.04 -5.80
N THR A 37 -2.09 4.29 -5.03
CA THR A 37 -2.49 3.73 -3.73
C THR A 37 -1.42 3.93 -2.66
N ASP A 38 -0.88 5.13 -2.58
CA ASP A 38 0.15 5.50 -1.62
C ASP A 38 -0.24 5.16 -0.17
N HIS A 39 0.75 4.75 0.63
CA HIS A 39 0.54 4.35 2.02
C HIS A 39 -0.03 5.47 2.89
N ASP A 40 -1.22 5.25 3.45
CA ASP A 40 -1.90 6.07 4.44
C ASP A 40 -2.10 7.55 4.01
N THR A 41 -2.11 7.82 2.69
CA THR A 41 -2.22 9.19 2.15
C THR A 41 -2.97 9.25 0.82
N THR A 42 -3.62 10.37 0.58
CA THR A 42 -4.20 10.77 -0.70
C THR A 42 -3.39 11.88 -1.38
N GLY A 43 -2.21 12.22 -0.83
CA GLY A 43 -1.41 13.39 -1.22
C GLY A 43 -0.89 13.37 -2.66
N GLY A 44 -0.87 12.20 -3.31
CA GLY A 44 -0.46 12.06 -4.72
C GLY A 44 -1.60 12.24 -5.73
N TRP A 45 -2.86 12.30 -5.29
CA TRP A 45 -4.03 12.21 -6.18
C TRP A 45 -4.12 13.37 -7.19
N ASP A 46 -3.98 14.60 -6.72
CA ASP A 46 -4.15 15.79 -7.57
C ASP A 46 -3.04 15.86 -8.63
N ALA A 47 -1.79 15.68 -8.23
CA ALA A 47 -0.66 15.69 -9.16
C ALA A 47 -0.75 14.54 -10.20
N ALA A 48 -1.21 13.35 -9.80
CA ALA A 48 -1.46 12.25 -10.72
C ALA A 48 -2.62 12.56 -11.68
N ALA A 49 -3.69 13.19 -11.20
CA ALA A 49 -4.85 13.56 -12.00
C ALA A 49 -4.51 14.63 -13.04
N GLU A 50 -3.77 15.66 -12.64
CA GLU A 50 -3.32 16.75 -13.52
C GLU A 50 -2.38 16.26 -14.64
N ALA A 51 -1.47 15.32 -14.29
CA ALA A 51 -0.49 14.78 -15.23
C ALA A 51 -0.98 13.57 -16.02
N ARG A 52 -2.20 13.10 -15.80
CA ARG A 52 -2.74 11.87 -16.39
C ARG A 52 -2.77 11.95 -17.92
N PRO A 53 -2.08 11.04 -18.65
CA PRO A 53 -2.12 11.00 -20.10
C PRO A 53 -3.52 10.65 -20.62
N ALA A 54 -3.87 11.19 -21.80
CA ALA A 54 -5.10 10.81 -22.49
C ALA A 54 -5.11 9.28 -22.76
N GLY A 55 -6.25 8.65 -22.50
CA GLY A 55 -6.43 7.20 -22.68
C GLY A 55 -6.01 6.34 -21.49
N LEU A 56 -5.40 6.90 -20.44
CA LEU A 56 -5.20 6.22 -19.16
C LEU A 56 -6.33 6.60 -18.20
N THR A 57 -7.03 5.63 -17.65
CA THR A 57 -7.96 5.84 -16.53
C THR A 57 -7.19 5.80 -15.22
N LEU A 58 -7.41 6.80 -14.35
CA LEU A 58 -6.81 6.87 -13.02
C LEU A 58 -7.83 6.51 -11.95
N ILE A 59 -7.50 5.51 -11.15
CA ILE A 59 -8.21 5.16 -9.92
C ILE A 59 -7.47 5.80 -8.74
N ARG A 60 -8.20 6.62 -7.98
CA ARG A 60 -7.71 7.25 -6.76
C ARG A 60 -7.96 6.32 -5.59
N GLY A 61 -6.90 5.92 -4.90
CA GLY A 61 -6.93 5.01 -3.77
C GLY A 61 -5.83 5.28 -2.76
N ALA A 62 -5.81 4.49 -1.69
CA ALA A 62 -4.73 4.45 -0.71
C ALA A 62 -4.56 3.03 -0.19
N GLU A 63 -3.33 2.64 0.15
CA GLU A 63 -3.06 1.42 0.89
C GLU A 63 -2.97 1.75 2.38
N LEU A 64 -4.00 1.35 3.12
CA LEU A 64 -4.14 1.61 4.55
C LEU A 64 -3.35 0.58 5.37
N SER A 65 -2.48 1.07 6.25
CA SER A 65 -1.80 0.23 7.23
C SER A 65 -2.78 -0.18 8.32
N CYS A 66 -3.10 -1.46 8.36
CA CYS A 66 -4.09 -2.00 9.28
C CYS A 66 -3.51 -3.07 10.20
N ARG A 67 -4.27 -3.42 11.24
CA ARG A 67 -3.94 -4.45 12.18
C ARG A 67 -5.17 -5.24 12.60
N TRP A 68 -5.01 -6.56 12.66
CA TRP A 68 -5.98 -7.44 13.30
C TRP A 68 -5.56 -7.76 14.73
N HIS A 69 -6.42 -7.44 15.68
CA HIS A 69 -6.16 -7.60 17.12
C HIS A 69 -6.63 -8.94 17.71
N GLY A 70 -7.24 -9.82 16.88
CA GLY A 70 -7.72 -11.15 17.33
C GLY A 70 -6.63 -12.19 17.57
N SER A 71 -5.35 -11.82 17.56
CA SER A 71 -4.22 -12.69 17.87
C SER A 71 -3.19 -12.00 18.76
N ASP A 72 -2.35 -12.79 19.44
CA ASP A 72 -1.22 -12.28 20.23
C ASP A 72 0.12 -12.82 19.65
N PRO A 73 1.03 -11.98 19.17
CA PRO A 73 0.83 -10.54 18.93
C PRO A 73 -0.16 -10.27 17.79
N PRO A 74 -0.75 -9.06 17.71
CA PRO A 74 -1.63 -8.67 16.60
C PRO A 74 -0.95 -8.80 15.24
N ILE A 75 -1.72 -9.13 14.19
CA ILE A 75 -1.20 -9.33 12.83
C ILE A 75 -1.33 -8.01 12.03
N PRO A 76 -0.22 -7.43 11.54
CA PRO A 76 -0.28 -6.32 10.62
C PRO A 76 -0.75 -6.81 9.24
N LEU A 77 -1.55 -6.00 8.56
CA LEU A 77 -2.03 -6.25 7.21
C LEU A 77 -2.28 -4.93 6.48
N HIS A 78 -2.48 -4.99 5.18
CA HIS A 78 -2.78 -3.82 4.37
C HIS A 78 -4.13 -3.95 3.69
N LEU A 79 -4.83 -2.83 3.60
CA LEU A 79 -6.13 -2.73 2.98
C LEU A 79 -6.11 -1.65 1.90
N LEU A 80 -6.33 -2.02 0.64
CA LEU A 80 -6.51 -1.07 -0.44
C LEU A 80 -7.92 -0.46 -0.33
N GLY A 81 -7.99 0.86 -0.26
CA GLY A 81 -9.23 1.62 -0.37
C GLY A 81 -9.27 2.33 -1.72
N TYR A 82 -10.35 2.19 -2.47
CA TYR A 82 -10.52 2.83 -3.77
C TYR A 82 -11.70 3.76 -3.81
N LEU A 83 -11.54 4.89 -4.51
CA LEU A 83 -12.60 5.82 -4.92
C LEU A 83 -13.43 6.36 -3.75
N PHE A 84 -12.87 6.41 -2.55
CA PHE A 84 -13.49 7.03 -1.38
C PHE A 84 -13.41 8.56 -1.43
N ASP A 85 -14.30 9.25 -0.74
CA ASP A 85 -14.24 10.70 -0.54
C ASP A 85 -13.03 11.06 0.34
N PRO A 86 -11.99 11.77 -0.20
CA PRO A 86 -10.81 12.14 0.55
C PRO A 86 -11.07 13.20 1.62
N THR A 87 -12.27 13.78 1.67
CA THR A 87 -12.68 14.81 2.65
C THR A 87 -13.52 14.24 3.79
N ALA A 88 -13.85 12.94 3.77
CA ALA A 88 -14.61 12.27 4.82
C ALA A 88 -13.93 12.45 6.19
N PRO A 89 -14.53 13.18 7.17
CA PRO A 89 -13.79 13.68 8.33
C PRO A 89 -13.17 12.58 9.20
N GLU A 90 -13.89 11.48 9.45
CA GLU A 90 -13.39 10.38 10.27
C GLU A 90 -12.20 9.69 9.60
N LEU A 91 -12.26 9.45 8.29
CA LEU A 91 -11.16 8.83 7.53
C LEU A 91 -9.94 9.77 7.48
N VAL A 92 -10.15 11.06 7.21
CA VAL A 92 -9.09 12.08 7.21
C VAL A 92 -8.37 12.14 8.55
N ALA A 93 -9.12 12.10 9.66
CA ALA A 93 -8.53 12.12 11.00
C ALA A 93 -7.63 10.89 11.23
N GLN A 94 -8.05 9.69 10.82
CA GLN A 94 -7.26 8.47 10.95
C GLN A 94 -6.00 8.50 10.07
N LEU A 95 -6.12 8.86 8.80
CA LEU A 95 -4.98 8.98 7.89
C LEU A 95 -3.94 10.00 8.41
N THR A 96 -4.41 11.12 8.96
CA THR A 96 -3.55 12.13 9.56
C THR A 96 -2.81 11.59 10.79
N ALA A 97 -3.51 10.88 11.68
CA ALA A 97 -2.92 10.27 12.86
C ALA A 97 -1.86 9.20 12.49
N MET A 98 -2.17 8.37 11.48
CA MET A 98 -1.26 7.33 10.99
C MET A 98 0.01 7.91 10.38
N ARG A 99 -0.10 8.98 9.57
CA ARG A 99 1.07 9.68 9.00
C ARG A 99 1.93 10.31 10.09
N ALA A 100 1.32 11.01 11.04
CA ALA A 100 2.04 11.60 12.17
C ALA A 100 2.75 10.53 13.03
N ASP A 101 2.16 9.34 13.20
CA ASP A 101 2.81 8.23 13.88
C ASP A 101 3.99 7.66 13.07
N ARG A 102 3.84 7.49 11.76
CA ARG A 102 4.93 7.06 10.87
C ARG A 102 6.13 7.99 10.98
N GLU A 103 5.90 9.29 10.96
CA GLU A 103 6.95 10.32 11.05
C GLU A 103 7.68 10.24 12.39
N ARG A 104 6.95 10.32 13.52
CA ARG A 104 7.53 10.19 14.87
C ARG A 104 8.31 8.89 15.05
N ARG A 105 7.78 7.78 14.53
CA ARG A 105 8.43 6.48 14.60
C ARG A 105 9.71 6.45 13.78
N ALA A 106 9.71 6.97 12.57
CA ALA A 106 10.90 7.03 11.71
C ALA A 106 11.98 7.89 12.35
N GLU A 107 11.63 9.07 12.89
CA GLU A 107 12.53 9.94 13.63
C GLU A 107 13.16 9.21 14.83
N ARG A 108 12.34 8.51 15.62
CA ARG A 108 12.83 7.73 16.76
C ARG A 108 13.78 6.60 16.34
N MET A 109 13.53 5.94 15.22
CA MET A 109 14.44 4.93 14.67
C MET A 109 15.77 5.54 14.25
N VAL A 110 15.78 6.72 13.65
CA VAL A 110 16.99 7.49 13.31
C VAL A 110 17.77 7.85 14.57
N GLU A 111 17.10 8.31 15.63
CA GLU A 111 17.74 8.60 16.91
C GLU A 111 18.45 7.37 17.51
N LEU A 112 17.81 6.21 17.48
CA LEU A 112 18.39 4.95 17.97
C LEU A 112 19.63 4.54 17.14
N LEU A 113 19.54 4.65 15.80
CA LEU A 113 20.67 4.40 14.92
C LEU A 113 21.84 5.34 15.20
N ARG A 114 21.57 6.62 15.39
CA ARG A 114 22.59 7.61 15.75
C ARG A 114 23.24 7.35 17.12
N ALA A 115 22.44 6.94 18.10
CA ALA A 115 22.96 6.58 19.42
C ALA A 115 23.95 5.39 19.35
N ASP A 116 23.78 4.50 18.36
CA ASP A 116 24.67 3.40 18.07
C ASP A 116 25.85 3.79 17.11
N GLY A 117 26.03 5.09 16.85
CA GLY A 117 27.14 5.62 16.05
C GLY A 117 26.92 5.59 14.53
N VAL A 118 25.69 5.36 14.06
CA VAL A 118 25.37 5.41 12.63
C VAL A 118 25.30 6.86 12.14
N ASP A 119 26.04 7.20 11.10
CA ASP A 119 26.12 8.55 10.53
C ASP A 119 24.96 8.80 9.55
N ILE A 120 23.76 9.01 10.10
CA ILE A 120 22.56 9.44 9.38
C ILE A 120 21.86 10.54 10.19
N SER A 121 20.97 11.31 9.56
CA SER A 121 20.25 12.38 10.25
C SER A 121 18.76 12.36 9.89
N TRP A 122 17.91 12.87 10.81
CA TRP A 122 16.49 13.02 10.53
C TRP A 122 16.19 13.94 9.34
N PRO A 123 16.81 15.15 9.21
CA PRO A 123 16.58 15.98 8.04
C PRO A 123 16.93 15.29 6.71
N GLU A 124 17.95 14.46 6.70
CA GLU A 124 18.31 13.67 5.51
C GLU A 124 17.23 12.65 5.18
N VAL A 125 16.80 11.85 6.15
CA VAL A 125 15.76 10.81 5.97
C VAL A 125 14.44 11.45 5.55
N ALA A 126 14.04 12.54 6.18
CA ALA A 126 12.85 13.30 5.81
C ALA A 126 12.95 13.90 4.40
N GLY A 127 14.14 14.31 3.98
CA GLY A 127 14.44 14.83 2.64
C GLY A 127 14.16 13.79 1.54
N TYR A 128 14.41 12.51 1.79
CA TYR A 128 14.07 11.45 0.81
C TYR A 128 12.58 11.27 0.59
N ALA A 129 11.75 11.60 1.57
CA ALA A 129 10.30 11.57 1.42
C ALA A 129 9.73 12.77 0.65
N ALA A 130 10.55 13.81 0.39
CA ALA A 130 10.17 14.99 -0.39
C ALA A 130 8.81 15.63 0.01
N GLY A 131 8.47 15.59 1.31
CA GLY A 131 7.17 16.05 1.84
C GLY A 131 6.06 15.00 1.84
N GLY A 132 6.33 13.80 1.32
CA GLY A 132 5.43 12.65 1.40
C GLY A 132 5.48 11.94 2.76
N SER A 133 4.84 10.76 2.83
CA SER A 133 4.79 9.94 4.06
C SER A 133 6.14 9.26 4.32
N VAL A 134 6.82 9.61 5.42
CA VAL A 134 8.11 9.01 5.79
C VAL A 134 7.92 7.57 6.26
N GLY A 135 8.75 6.66 5.74
CA GLY A 135 8.74 5.24 6.11
C GLY A 135 10.14 4.64 6.26
N ARG A 136 10.19 3.37 6.64
CA ARG A 136 11.45 2.61 6.73
C ARG A 136 12.27 2.55 5.42
N PRO A 137 11.67 2.56 4.21
CA PRO A 137 12.42 2.64 2.97
C PRO A 137 13.34 3.87 2.90
N HIS A 138 12.89 5.04 3.40
CA HIS A 138 13.71 6.26 3.44
C HIS A 138 14.90 6.14 4.41
N ILE A 139 14.72 5.45 5.55
CA ILE A 139 15.84 5.12 6.46
C ILE A 139 16.80 4.14 5.76
N ALA A 140 16.28 3.16 5.00
CA ALA A 140 17.10 2.24 4.23
C ALA A 140 17.97 2.97 3.19
N GLN A 141 17.43 4.00 2.52
CA GLN A 141 18.21 4.85 1.60
C GLN A 141 19.36 5.56 2.32
N ALA A 142 19.11 6.11 3.51
CA ALA A 142 20.17 6.73 4.32
C ALA A 142 21.26 5.73 4.72
N LEU A 143 20.89 4.50 5.09
CA LEU A 143 21.85 3.43 5.41
C LEU A 143 22.67 3.01 4.17
N ILE A 144 22.06 2.95 2.98
CA ILE A 144 22.76 2.67 1.73
C ILE A 144 23.72 3.81 1.42
N ARG A 145 23.32 5.06 1.50
CA ARG A 145 24.19 6.22 1.29
C ARG A 145 25.38 6.22 2.26
N ALA A 146 25.14 5.86 3.52
CA ALA A 146 26.18 5.74 4.53
C ALA A 146 27.13 4.54 4.31
N GLY A 147 26.90 3.70 3.27
CA GLY A 147 27.73 2.52 2.96
C GLY A 147 27.60 1.37 3.96
N LEU A 148 26.55 1.38 4.80
CA LEU A 148 26.36 0.36 5.84
C LEU A 148 25.64 -0.89 5.34
N VAL A 149 24.87 -0.73 4.27
CA VAL A 149 24.16 -1.79 3.55
C VAL A 149 24.24 -1.52 2.05
N ALA A 150 24.17 -2.57 1.24
CA ALA A 150 24.22 -2.45 -0.22
C ALA A 150 22.83 -2.33 -0.85
N THR A 151 21.80 -2.86 -0.19
CA THR A 151 20.42 -2.93 -0.73
C THR A 151 19.38 -2.63 0.33
N THR A 152 18.18 -2.24 -0.12
CA THR A 152 17.00 -2.10 0.73
C THR A 152 16.69 -3.40 1.48
N SER A 153 16.80 -4.55 0.82
CA SER A 153 16.59 -5.86 1.45
C SER A 153 17.56 -6.09 2.61
N GLU A 154 18.83 -5.72 2.46
CA GLU A 154 19.82 -5.82 3.55
C GLU A 154 19.47 -4.87 4.70
N ALA A 155 18.98 -3.67 4.42
CA ALA A 155 18.53 -2.73 5.44
C ALA A 155 17.35 -3.27 6.28
N PHE A 156 16.50 -4.11 5.70
CA PHE A 156 15.40 -4.76 6.41
C PHE A 156 15.80 -6.04 7.18
N ALA A 157 17.08 -6.45 7.13
CA ALA A 157 17.56 -7.57 7.93
C ALA A 157 17.41 -7.31 9.44
N SER A 158 17.37 -8.40 10.24
CA SER A 158 17.12 -8.36 11.69
C SER A 158 18.11 -7.49 12.47
N ARG A 159 19.35 -7.36 12.00
CA ARG A 159 20.37 -6.49 12.61
C ARG A 159 20.11 -4.99 12.43
N TRP A 160 19.21 -4.63 11.49
CA TRP A 160 18.85 -3.27 11.15
C TRP A 160 17.36 -3.04 11.40
N LEU A 161 16.63 -2.54 10.39
CA LEU A 161 15.24 -2.11 10.46
C LEU A 161 14.23 -3.26 10.67
N GLY A 162 14.67 -4.52 10.45
CA GLY A 162 13.80 -5.68 10.61
C GLY A 162 13.48 -6.01 12.08
N ARG A 163 14.44 -5.83 13.01
CA ARG A 163 14.23 -6.13 14.43
C ARG A 163 14.92 -5.16 15.38
N ARG A 164 16.25 -4.96 15.27
CA ARG A 164 17.04 -4.21 16.26
C ARG A 164 16.53 -2.80 16.49
N TYR A 165 16.17 -2.08 15.43
CA TYR A 165 15.66 -0.71 15.48
C TYR A 165 14.16 -0.64 15.18
N HIS A 166 13.47 -1.78 15.23
CA HIS A 166 12.02 -1.81 14.98
C HIS A 166 11.26 -1.17 16.13
N ILE A 167 10.46 -0.17 15.81
CA ILE A 167 9.51 0.46 16.72
C ILE A 167 8.11 0.09 16.23
N PRO A 168 7.22 -0.42 17.12
CA PRO A 168 5.83 -0.66 16.79
C PRO A 168 5.18 0.61 16.23
N LYS A 169 4.31 0.43 15.24
CA LYS A 169 3.54 1.53 14.64
C LYS A 169 2.10 1.49 15.12
N PHE A 170 1.45 2.65 15.12
CA PHE A 170 0.01 2.72 15.19
C PHE A 170 -0.54 2.30 13.82
N ASP A 171 -1.35 1.25 13.82
CA ASP A 171 -2.10 0.80 12.66
C ASP A 171 -3.58 0.85 13.00
N LEU A 172 -4.41 1.19 12.01
CA LEU A 172 -5.85 1.21 12.16
C LEU A 172 -6.37 -0.22 12.33
N ASP A 173 -7.36 -0.44 13.22
CA ASP A 173 -8.05 -1.72 13.24
C ASP A 173 -8.67 -2.00 11.86
N VAL A 174 -8.52 -3.21 11.36
CA VAL A 174 -8.94 -3.53 9.97
C VAL A 174 -10.45 -3.43 9.77
N PHE A 175 -11.26 -3.73 10.79
CA PHE A 175 -12.71 -3.60 10.71
C PHE A 175 -13.13 -2.12 10.68
N ASP A 176 -12.44 -1.27 11.46
CA ASP A 176 -12.64 0.18 11.40
C ASP A 176 -12.21 0.74 10.05
N ALA A 177 -11.11 0.26 9.46
CA ALA A 177 -10.68 0.67 8.13
C ALA A 177 -11.73 0.36 7.06
N ILE A 178 -12.29 -0.86 7.06
CA ILE A 178 -13.39 -1.25 6.15
C ILE A 178 -14.60 -0.33 6.35
N ARG A 179 -15.01 -0.12 7.61
CA ARG A 179 -16.15 0.76 7.95
C ARG A 179 -15.93 2.18 7.43
N LEU A 180 -14.77 2.76 7.68
CA LEU A 180 -14.45 4.15 7.34
C LEU A 180 -14.38 4.38 5.82
N VAL A 181 -13.70 3.50 5.08
CA VAL A 181 -13.62 3.58 3.62
C VAL A 181 -15.00 3.45 3.00
N ARG A 182 -15.82 2.49 3.48
CA ARG A 182 -17.20 2.32 3.01
C ARG A 182 -18.09 3.53 3.34
N ALA A 183 -17.97 4.09 4.55
CA ALA A 183 -18.71 5.29 4.94
C ALA A 183 -18.32 6.51 4.08
N ALA A 184 -17.07 6.55 3.59
CA ALA A 184 -16.59 7.53 2.63
C ALA A 184 -16.96 7.20 1.17
N GLY A 185 -17.85 6.22 0.93
CA GLY A 185 -18.29 5.83 -0.41
C GLY A 185 -17.28 5.01 -1.22
N GLY A 186 -16.18 4.56 -0.61
CA GLY A 186 -15.18 3.73 -1.25
C GLY A 186 -15.44 2.22 -1.11
N VAL A 187 -14.62 1.44 -1.77
CA VAL A 187 -14.57 -0.03 -1.66
C VAL A 187 -13.21 -0.50 -1.17
N THR A 188 -13.14 -1.65 -0.52
CA THR A 188 -11.92 -2.16 0.10
C THR A 188 -11.51 -3.52 -0.48
N VAL A 189 -10.21 -3.69 -0.73
CA VAL A 189 -9.60 -4.94 -1.16
C VAL A 189 -8.44 -5.29 -0.23
N PHE A 190 -8.39 -6.52 0.27
CA PHE A 190 -7.30 -6.97 1.11
C PHE A 190 -6.05 -7.19 0.25
N ALA A 191 -5.02 -6.36 0.47
CA ALA A 191 -3.77 -6.40 -0.26
C ALA A 191 -2.94 -7.64 0.12
N HIS A 192 -2.40 -8.32 -0.87
CA HIS A 192 -1.44 -9.45 -0.73
C HIS A 192 -1.67 -10.37 0.50
N PRO A 193 -2.88 -10.96 0.69
CA PRO A 193 -3.32 -11.58 1.94
C PRO A 193 -2.52 -12.82 2.37
N ARG A 194 -1.72 -13.41 1.47
CA ARG A 194 -0.88 -14.59 1.71
C ARG A 194 0.61 -14.30 1.60
N ALA A 195 1.04 -13.03 1.66
CA ALA A 195 2.45 -12.65 1.58
C ALA A 195 3.24 -13.10 2.83
N SER A 196 3.34 -14.41 3.06
CA SER A 196 3.97 -15.04 4.24
C SER A 196 5.45 -14.66 4.39
N ARG A 197 6.12 -14.30 3.28
CA ARG A 197 7.49 -13.77 3.29
C ARG A 197 7.61 -12.44 4.03
N ARG A 198 6.51 -11.66 4.12
CA ARG A 198 6.47 -10.37 4.84
C ARG A 198 6.18 -10.54 6.34
N GLY A 199 5.74 -11.72 6.78
CA GLY A 199 5.41 -11.99 8.18
C GLY A 199 4.24 -12.95 8.36
N ARG A 200 3.59 -12.87 9.53
CA ARG A 200 2.40 -13.66 9.80
C ARG A 200 1.24 -13.23 8.92
N VAL A 201 0.48 -14.20 8.44
CA VAL A 201 -0.75 -13.98 7.68
C VAL A 201 -1.96 -14.44 8.49
N VAL A 202 -3.13 -13.90 8.18
CA VAL A 202 -4.40 -14.30 8.79
C VAL A 202 -4.95 -15.56 8.09
N ASP A 203 -5.81 -16.29 8.80
CA ASP A 203 -6.45 -17.50 8.27
C ASP A 203 -7.73 -17.18 7.45
N ASP A 204 -8.34 -18.21 6.86
CA ASP A 204 -9.57 -18.08 6.07
C ASP A 204 -10.77 -17.66 6.92
N ALA A 205 -10.79 -18.02 8.22
CA ALA A 205 -11.87 -17.65 9.12
C ALA A 205 -11.89 -16.14 9.33
N MET A 206 -10.75 -15.53 9.56
CA MET A 206 -10.62 -14.09 9.71
C MET A 206 -10.99 -13.34 8.40
N ILE A 207 -10.58 -13.86 7.24
CA ILE A 207 -10.99 -13.26 5.95
C ILE A 207 -12.51 -13.36 5.77
N THR A 208 -13.14 -14.43 6.25
CA THR A 208 -14.61 -14.56 6.25
C THR A 208 -15.27 -13.51 7.13
N GLU A 209 -14.69 -13.20 8.31
CA GLU A 209 -15.19 -12.10 9.16
C GLU A 209 -15.05 -10.73 8.48
N LEU A 210 -13.93 -10.49 7.77
CA LEU A 210 -13.76 -9.26 6.99
C LEU A 210 -14.80 -9.15 5.86
N ALA A 211 -15.09 -10.27 5.18
CA ALA A 211 -16.14 -10.30 4.15
C ALA A 211 -17.51 -9.96 4.75
N ALA A 212 -17.84 -10.50 5.93
CA ALA A 212 -19.07 -10.17 6.65
C ALA A 212 -19.11 -8.69 7.09
N ALA A 213 -17.97 -8.09 7.40
CA ALA A 213 -17.85 -6.66 7.72
C ALA A 213 -17.91 -5.75 6.49
N GLY A 214 -17.88 -6.33 5.27
CA GLY A 214 -18.05 -5.62 4.01
C GLY A 214 -16.76 -5.39 3.23
N LEU A 215 -15.74 -6.22 3.46
CA LEU A 215 -14.61 -6.32 2.52
C LEU A 215 -15.15 -6.66 1.13
N PHE A 216 -14.65 -5.97 0.10
CA PHE A 216 -15.17 -6.09 -1.26
C PHE A 216 -14.36 -7.08 -2.12
N GLY A 217 -13.06 -7.22 -1.88
CA GLY A 217 -12.21 -8.07 -2.69
C GLY A 217 -10.93 -8.56 -2.01
N LEU A 218 -10.24 -9.48 -2.70
CA LEU A 218 -8.94 -10.03 -2.35
C LEU A 218 -7.96 -9.83 -3.50
N GLU A 219 -6.75 -9.38 -3.22
CA GLU A 219 -5.67 -9.33 -4.18
C GLU A 219 -5.01 -10.71 -4.27
N ALA A 220 -5.23 -11.41 -5.40
CA ALA A 220 -4.68 -12.76 -5.62
C ALA A 220 -3.38 -12.73 -6.43
N ASP A 221 -3.37 -11.98 -7.54
CA ASP A 221 -2.20 -11.90 -8.41
C ASP A 221 -1.22 -10.85 -7.90
N HIS A 222 -0.26 -11.31 -7.11
CA HIS A 222 0.77 -10.50 -6.51
C HIS A 222 2.12 -11.24 -6.57
N GLU A 223 3.26 -10.51 -6.62
CA GLU A 223 4.59 -11.13 -6.72
C GLU A 223 4.97 -12.00 -5.51
N ASP A 224 4.48 -11.67 -4.32
CA ASP A 224 4.75 -12.42 -3.08
C ASP A 224 3.88 -13.65 -2.89
N HIS A 225 2.96 -13.94 -3.81
CA HIS A 225 2.14 -15.15 -3.77
C HIS A 225 2.69 -16.21 -4.71
N THR A 226 2.80 -17.44 -4.22
CA THR A 226 3.02 -18.61 -5.07
C THR A 226 1.78 -18.89 -5.94
N PRO A 227 1.90 -19.67 -7.03
CA PRO A 227 0.75 -20.07 -7.81
C PRO A 227 -0.35 -20.74 -6.98
N GLU A 228 0.03 -21.57 -6.02
CA GLU A 228 -0.89 -22.30 -5.12
C GLU A 228 -1.62 -21.32 -4.19
N GLU A 229 -0.93 -20.30 -3.65
CA GLU A 229 -1.54 -19.26 -2.81
C GLU A 229 -2.53 -18.42 -3.62
N ARG A 230 -2.21 -18.07 -4.87
CA ARG A 230 -3.13 -17.37 -5.78
C ARG A 230 -4.41 -18.17 -6.02
N ASP A 231 -4.29 -19.47 -6.26
CA ASP A 231 -5.45 -20.35 -6.47
C ASP A 231 -6.29 -20.49 -5.18
N GLN A 232 -5.67 -20.60 -4.02
CA GLN A 232 -6.36 -20.61 -2.73
C GLN A 232 -7.13 -19.31 -2.49
N ILE A 233 -6.52 -18.14 -2.78
CA ILE A 233 -7.18 -16.83 -2.63
C ILE A 233 -8.38 -16.72 -3.57
N ARG A 234 -8.24 -17.15 -4.86
CA ARG A 234 -9.35 -17.15 -5.82
C ARG A 234 -10.50 -18.07 -5.37
N ALA A 235 -10.16 -19.28 -4.89
CA ALA A 235 -11.16 -20.20 -4.38
C ALA A 235 -11.90 -19.64 -3.16
N LEU A 236 -11.18 -18.98 -2.24
CA LEU A 236 -11.76 -18.32 -1.07
C LEU A 236 -12.66 -17.14 -1.50
N ALA A 237 -12.18 -16.28 -2.39
CA ALA A 237 -12.95 -15.16 -2.91
C ALA A 237 -14.26 -15.63 -3.58
N GLY A 238 -14.20 -16.71 -4.37
CA GLY A 238 -15.37 -17.32 -4.99
C GLY A 238 -16.40 -17.83 -3.97
N ARG A 239 -15.95 -18.47 -2.89
CA ARG A 239 -16.84 -18.91 -1.80
C ARG A 239 -17.51 -17.76 -1.05
N LEU A 240 -16.79 -16.62 -0.90
CA LEU A 240 -17.26 -15.46 -0.14
C LEU A 240 -17.96 -14.41 -1.02
N GLY A 241 -18.03 -14.61 -2.34
CA GLY A 241 -18.61 -13.62 -3.27
C GLY A 241 -17.77 -12.33 -3.42
N LEU A 242 -16.47 -12.39 -3.11
CA LEU A 242 -15.55 -11.27 -3.22
C LEU A 242 -14.98 -11.15 -4.63
N VAL A 243 -14.65 -9.93 -5.07
CA VAL A 243 -13.89 -9.73 -6.31
C VAL A 243 -12.43 -10.17 -6.12
N VAL A 244 -11.80 -10.56 -7.23
CA VAL A 244 -10.38 -10.90 -7.27
C VAL A 244 -9.64 -9.82 -8.05
N THR A 245 -8.59 -9.25 -7.44
CA THR A 245 -7.69 -8.31 -8.12
C THR A 245 -6.30 -8.90 -8.32
N GLY A 246 -5.54 -8.26 -9.18
CA GLY A 246 -4.12 -8.50 -9.39
C GLY A 246 -3.42 -7.17 -9.67
N SER A 247 -2.22 -7.00 -9.14
CA SER A 247 -1.50 -5.74 -9.23
C SER A 247 0.00 -5.93 -9.06
N SER A 248 0.76 -4.95 -9.47
CA SER A 248 2.22 -5.00 -9.38
C SER A 248 2.76 -4.70 -7.98
N ASP A 249 2.07 -3.90 -7.19
CA ASP A 249 2.61 -3.29 -5.96
C ASP A 249 3.93 -2.56 -6.27
N PHE A 250 3.93 -1.79 -7.37
CA PHE A 250 5.09 -1.11 -7.92
C PHE A 250 5.58 0.00 -7.00
N HIS A 251 6.91 0.04 -6.74
CA HIS A 251 7.57 1.06 -5.91
C HIS A 251 8.76 1.72 -6.64
N GLY A 252 8.80 1.63 -7.98
CA GLY A 252 9.95 2.10 -8.75
C GLY A 252 11.20 1.25 -8.47
N THR A 253 12.35 1.89 -8.28
CA THR A 253 13.63 1.20 -8.07
C THR A 253 13.75 0.49 -6.71
N HIS A 254 12.80 0.67 -5.78
CA HIS A 254 12.78 -0.04 -4.50
C HIS A 254 12.35 -1.50 -4.64
N LYS A 255 11.68 -1.86 -5.73
CA LYS A 255 11.32 -3.24 -6.10
C LYS A 255 11.71 -3.54 -7.54
N THR A 256 11.85 -4.81 -7.87
CA THR A 256 12.18 -5.26 -9.23
C THR A 256 10.95 -5.50 -10.10
N VAL A 257 9.76 -5.51 -9.52
CA VAL A 257 8.50 -5.74 -10.23
C VAL A 257 8.19 -4.57 -11.18
N ALA A 258 7.78 -4.89 -12.40
CA ALA A 258 7.40 -3.89 -13.40
C ALA A 258 5.90 -3.52 -13.27
N LEU A 259 5.54 -2.29 -13.69
CA LEU A 259 4.14 -1.89 -13.84
C LEU A 259 3.38 -2.87 -14.73
N GLY A 260 2.21 -3.32 -14.25
CA GLY A 260 1.37 -4.28 -14.95
C GLY A 260 1.94 -5.69 -15.05
N ALA A 261 2.92 -6.07 -14.19
CA ALA A 261 3.42 -7.44 -14.11
C ALA A 261 2.31 -8.43 -13.70
N ASN A 262 1.41 -7.99 -12.84
CA ASN A 262 0.15 -8.65 -12.54
C ASN A 262 -0.99 -7.65 -12.81
N THR A 263 -2.15 -8.13 -13.24
CA THR A 263 -3.26 -7.28 -13.66
C THR A 263 -4.60 -7.77 -13.11
N THR A 264 -5.52 -6.84 -12.96
CA THR A 264 -6.90 -7.10 -12.57
C THR A 264 -7.75 -7.37 -13.82
N ALA A 265 -8.66 -8.34 -13.76
CA ALA A 265 -9.62 -8.60 -14.84
C ALA A 265 -10.60 -7.42 -15.00
N PRO A 266 -10.99 -7.07 -16.25
CA PRO A 266 -11.93 -5.97 -16.50
C PRO A 266 -13.23 -6.07 -15.70
N GLU A 267 -13.78 -7.26 -15.57
CA GLU A 267 -15.05 -7.51 -14.85
C GLU A 267 -14.93 -7.24 -13.34
N ALA A 268 -13.75 -7.45 -12.76
CA ALA A 268 -13.48 -7.12 -11.35
C ALA A 268 -13.34 -5.59 -11.16
N TYR A 269 -12.65 -4.93 -12.08
CA TYR A 269 -12.56 -3.48 -12.14
C TYR A 269 -13.93 -2.82 -12.28
N ASP A 270 -14.76 -3.28 -13.22
CA ASP A 270 -16.11 -2.74 -13.43
C ASP A 270 -16.97 -2.84 -12.17
N LYS A 271 -16.87 -3.95 -11.42
CA LYS A 271 -17.57 -4.13 -10.14
C LYS A 271 -17.07 -3.14 -9.08
N ILE A 272 -15.75 -2.88 -9.00
CA ILE A 272 -15.16 -1.90 -8.07
C ILE A 272 -15.70 -0.51 -8.38
N VAL A 273 -15.66 -0.08 -9.63
CA VAL A 273 -16.13 1.25 -10.04
C VAL A 273 -17.65 1.39 -9.83
N ALA A 274 -18.42 0.36 -10.15
CA ALA A 274 -19.88 0.39 -9.98
C ALA A 274 -20.33 0.43 -8.51
N ALA A 275 -19.53 -0.14 -7.59
CA ALA A 275 -19.85 -0.18 -6.17
C ALA A 275 -19.43 1.09 -5.42
N ALA A 276 -18.44 1.82 -5.93
CA ALA A 276 -17.94 3.04 -5.29
C ALA A 276 -18.86 4.23 -5.57
N THR A 277 -19.10 5.06 -4.55
CA THR A 277 -19.96 6.27 -4.60
C THR A 277 -19.26 7.53 -4.12
N GLY A 278 -17.99 7.45 -3.69
CA GLY A 278 -17.24 8.59 -3.15
C GLY A 278 -16.74 9.52 -4.26
N VAL A 279 -15.69 9.15 -4.98
CA VAL A 279 -15.17 9.95 -6.10
C VAL A 279 -15.15 9.11 -7.39
N PRO A 280 -15.35 9.72 -8.58
CA PRO A 280 -15.34 8.97 -9.84
C PRO A 280 -13.91 8.53 -10.23
N ALA A 281 -13.80 7.50 -11.07
CA ALA A 281 -12.60 7.26 -11.87
C ALA A 281 -12.38 8.43 -12.85
N LEU A 282 -11.14 8.77 -13.13
CA LEU A 282 -10.77 9.90 -13.99
C LEU A 282 -10.29 9.43 -15.37
#